data_9a3dfda2b59841b6edb19c47aa2314bd
#
_entry.id   9a3dfda2b59841b6edb19c47aa2314bd
#
_cell.length_a   1.000
_cell.length_b   1.000
_cell.length_c   1.000
_cell.angle_alpha   90.00
_cell.angle_beta   90.00
_cell.angle_gamma   90.00
#
_symmetry.space_group_name_H-M   'P 1'
#
loop_
_entity.id
_entity.type
_entity.pdbx_description
1 polymer ?
#
loop_
_entity_poly.entity_id
_entity_poly.type
_entity_poly.pdbx_seq_one_letter_code
_entity_poly.pdbx_strand_id
1 'polypeptide(L)'
;MSPASSTPLPVKRALTRLGEDLATWRRLRGLTASEVADRAGIGTATLTRLERGKGASLANTLAVARALGVLDLITGSVDPYETDQGRARADEALPRRVRRKATP
;
A
#
# COMPACT_ATOMS: atom_id res chain seq x y z
N MET A 1 -13.58 10.94 -21.02
CA MET A 1 -13.69 9.75 -20.18
C MET A 1 -12.93 9.96 -18.88
N SER A 2 -13.57 9.66 -17.77
CA SER A 2 -12.93 9.77 -16.48
C SER A 2 -11.98 8.59 -16.23
N PRO A 3 -10.76 8.82 -15.70
CA PRO A 3 -9.87 7.71 -15.33
C PRO A 3 -10.53 6.71 -14.38
N ALA A 4 -11.39 7.18 -13.48
CA ALA A 4 -12.08 6.31 -12.54
C ALA A 4 -13.01 5.32 -13.22
N SER A 5 -13.65 5.72 -14.36
CA SER A 5 -14.58 4.85 -15.07
C SER A 5 -13.87 3.73 -15.82
N SER A 6 -12.56 3.84 -16.03
CA SER A 6 -11.78 2.82 -16.73
C SER A 6 -11.00 1.92 -15.76
N THR A 7 -11.13 2.12 -14.46
CA THR A 7 -10.44 1.29 -13.48
C THR A 7 -11.02 -0.13 -13.51
N PRO A 8 -10.18 -1.16 -13.71
CA PRO A 8 -10.67 -2.55 -13.72
C PRO A 8 -11.31 -2.95 -12.39
N LEU A 9 -12.31 -3.81 -12.46
CA LEU A 9 -13.03 -4.25 -11.26
C LEU A 9 -12.13 -4.87 -10.20
N PRO A 10 -11.14 -5.72 -10.53
CA PRO A 10 -10.25 -6.25 -9.49
C PRO A 10 -9.51 -5.17 -8.72
N VAL A 11 -9.13 -4.08 -9.39
CA VAL A 11 -8.45 -2.96 -8.75
C VAL A 11 -9.41 -2.22 -7.83
N LYS A 12 -10.66 -2.00 -8.29
CA LYS A 12 -11.68 -1.37 -7.44
C LYS A 12 -11.95 -2.18 -6.18
N ARG A 13 -12.01 -3.49 -6.31
CA ARG A 13 -12.22 -4.39 -5.17
C ARG A 13 -11.04 -4.32 -4.21
N ALA A 14 -9.82 -4.25 -4.74
CA ALA A 14 -8.63 -4.13 -3.92
C ALA A 14 -8.61 -2.80 -3.17
N LEU A 15 -9.00 -1.71 -3.82
CA LEU A 15 -9.09 -0.41 -3.14
C LEU A 15 -10.11 -0.44 -2.01
N THR A 16 -11.26 -1.07 -2.23
CA THR A 16 -12.29 -1.21 -1.21
C THR A 16 -11.77 -2.01 -0.02
N ARG A 17 -11.16 -3.16 -0.31
CA ARG A 17 -10.64 -4.03 0.73
C ARG A 17 -9.52 -3.35 1.53
N LEU A 18 -8.59 -2.71 0.83
CA LEU A 18 -7.50 -2.00 1.51
C LEU A 18 -8.04 -0.90 2.40
N GLY A 19 -9.01 -0.12 1.89
CA GLY A 19 -9.61 0.95 2.67
C GLY A 19 -10.29 0.42 3.92
N GLU A 20 -11.04 -0.68 3.80
CA GLU A 20 -11.69 -1.31 4.95
C GLU A 20 -10.68 -1.82 5.97
N ASP A 21 -9.60 -2.45 5.49
CA ASP A 21 -8.56 -2.98 6.37
C ASP A 21 -7.83 -1.85 7.11
N LEU A 22 -7.54 -0.74 6.44
CA LEU A 22 -6.92 0.40 7.09
C LEU A 22 -7.86 1.01 8.15
N ALA A 23 -9.16 1.11 7.84
CA ALA A 23 -10.13 1.58 8.82
C ALA A 23 -10.22 0.65 10.02
N THR A 24 -10.12 -0.65 9.79
CA THR A 24 -10.11 -1.63 10.87
C THR A 24 -8.87 -1.46 11.74
N TRP A 25 -7.69 -1.31 11.15
CA TRP A 25 -6.47 -1.04 11.90
C TRP A 25 -6.60 0.22 12.76
N ARG A 26 -7.19 1.27 12.20
CA ARG A 26 -7.43 2.50 12.96
C ARG A 26 -8.24 2.23 14.22
N ARG A 27 -9.34 1.48 14.08
CA ARG A 27 -10.20 1.13 15.22
C ARG A 27 -9.47 0.24 16.23
N LEU A 28 -8.69 -0.71 15.74
CA LEU A 28 -7.89 -1.59 16.60
C LEU A 28 -6.87 -0.80 17.41
N ARG A 29 -6.34 0.28 16.83
CA ARG A 29 -5.41 1.16 17.55
C ARG A 29 -6.12 2.17 18.45
N GLY A 30 -7.45 2.19 18.43
CA GLY A 30 -8.22 3.14 19.24
C GLY A 30 -8.10 4.58 18.77
N LEU A 31 -7.87 4.80 17.47
CA LEU A 31 -7.64 6.13 16.93
C LEU A 31 -8.86 6.63 16.15
N THR A 32 -9.12 7.93 16.26
CA THR A 32 -10.14 8.58 15.44
C THR A 32 -9.57 8.87 14.05
N ALA A 33 -10.45 9.11 13.10
CA ALA A 33 -10.02 9.51 11.76
C ALA A 33 -9.19 10.80 11.80
N SER A 34 -9.60 11.74 12.63
CA SER A 34 -8.86 13.00 12.79
C SER A 34 -7.44 12.76 13.29
N GLU A 35 -7.29 11.88 14.27
CA GLU A 35 -5.96 11.56 14.82
C GLU A 35 -5.05 10.91 13.78
N VAL A 36 -5.57 9.97 13.00
CA VAL A 36 -4.78 9.32 11.97
C VAL A 36 -4.41 10.30 10.85
N ALA A 37 -5.37 11.11 10.41
CA ALA A 37 -5.10 12.11 9.38
C ALA A 37 -4.01 13.08 9.83
N ASP A 38 -4.09 13.52 11.08
CA ASP A 38 -3.10 14.43 11.64
C ASP A 38 -1.71 13.79 11.67
N ARG A 39 -1.60 12.56 12.16
CA ARG A 39 -0.33 11.84 12.23
C ARG A 39 0.25 11.54 10.84
N ALA A 40 -0.61 11.30 9.87
CA ALA A 40 -0.19 11.04 8.50
C ALA A 40 0.12 12.32 7.72
N GLY A 41 -0.24 13.48 8.26
CA GLY A 41 -0.02 14.75 7.58
C GLY A 41 -0.94 14.95 6.39
N ILE A 42 -2.15 14.41 6.43
CA ILE A 42 -3.13 14.53 5.35
C ILE A 42 -4.45 15.09 5.91
N GLY A 43 -5.32 15.54 5.01
CA GLY A 43 -6.64 15.99 5.41
C GLY A 43 -7.54 14.82 5.76
N THR A 44 -8.51 15.06 6.64
CA THR A 44 -9.49 14.04 7.03
C THR A 44 -10.30 13.57 5.82
N ALA A 45 -10.61 14.45 4.88
CA ALA A 45 -11.33 14.08 3.67
C ALA A 45 -10.53 13.07 2.83
N THR A 46 -9.21 13.23 2.73
CA THR A 46 -8.36 12.29 2.02
C THR A 46 -8.38 10.91 2.70
N LEU A 47 -8.29 10.88 4.02
CA LEU A 47 -8.38 9.63 4.77
C LEU A 47 -9.74 8.96 4.57
N THR A 48 -10.82 9.73 4.64
CA THR A 48 -12.17 9.19 4.45
C THR A 48 -12.32 8.57 3.06
N ARG A 49 -11.79 9.22 2.02
CA ARG A 49 -11.83 8.66 0.67
C ARG A 49 -11.06 7.35 0.60
N LEU A 50 -9.89 7.30 1.21
CA LEU A 50 -9.07 6.08 1.23
C LEU A 50 -9.83 4.95 1.92
N GLU A 51 -10.41 5.20 3.09
CA GLU A 51 -11.13 4.18 3.85
C GLU A 51 -12.39 3.70 3.13
N ARG A 52 -12.98 4.53 2.28
CA ARG A 52 -14.15 4.16 1.48
C ARG A 52 -13.81 3.50 0.15
N GLY A 53 -12.54 3.24 -0.12
CA GLY A 53 -12.13 2.58 -1.34
C GLY A 53 -12.09 3.48 -2.56
N LYS A 54 -12.09 4.80 -2.35
CA LYS A 54 -12.00 5.75 -3.46
C LYS A 54 -10.56 6.04 -3.86
N GLY A 55 -9.61 5.53 -3.09
CA GLY A 55 -8.20 5.70 -3.38
C GLY A 55 -7.60 6.97 -2.82
N ALA A 56 -6.29 7.02 -2.87
CA ALA A 56 -5.47 8.15 -2.52
C ALA A 56 -4.16 7.99 -3.26
N SER A 57 -3.30 9.00 -3.22
CA SER A 57 -1.96 8.80 -3.77
C SER A 57 -1.25 7.68 -3.01
N LEU A 58 -0.30 7.04 -3.66
CA LEU A 58 0.48 6.00 -2.98
C LEU A 58 1.20 6.58 -1.77
N ALA A 59 1.77 7.77 -1.91
CA ALA A 59 2.47 8.41 -0.79
C ALA A 59 1.52 8.64 0.40
N ASN A 60 0.32 9.13 0.16
CA ASN A 60 -0.65 9.34 1.23
C ASN A 60 -1.09 8.02 1.86
N THR A 61 -1.28 6.98 1.04
CA THR A 61 -1.64 5.65 1.54
C THR A 61 -0.55 5.10 2.46
N LEU A 62 0.70 5.22 2.05
CA LEU A 62 1.83 4.76 2.87
C LEU A 62 1.98 5.60 4.14
N ALA A 63 1.68 6.90 4.09
CA ALA A 63 1.69 7.75 5.27
C ALA A 63 0.64 7.29 6.30
N VAL A 64 -0.54 6.90 5.83
CA VAL A 64 -1.58 6.35 6.71
C VAL A 64 -1.12 5.03 7.30
N ALA A 65 -0.55 4.14 6.50
CA ALA A 65 -0.03 2.86 6.98
C ALA A 65 1.03 3.07 8.06
N ARG A 66 1.92 4.04 7.87
CA ARG A 66 2.93 4.38 8.87
C ARG A 66 2.29 4.86 10.16
N ALA A 67 1.30 5.75 10.05
CA ALA A 67 0.59 6.26 11.23
C ALA A 67 -0.10 5.16 12.02
N LEU A 68 -0.53 4.10 11.34
CA LEU A 68 -1.18 2.95 11.96
C LEU A 68 -0.19 1.89 12.43
N GLY A 69 1.09 2.01 12.08
CA GLY A 69 2.10 1.04 12.44
C GLY A 69 2.09 -0.21 11.58
N VAL A 70 1.55 -0.13 10.36
CA VAL A 70 1.44 -1.28 9.45
C VAL A 70 2.17 -1.08 8.13
N LEU A 71 3.07 -0.09 8.06
CA LEU A 71 3.81 0.17 6.83
C LEU A 71 4.57 -1.06 6.36
N ASP A 72 5.24 -1.76 7.28
CA ASP A 72 6.03 -2.94 6.93
C ASP A 72 5.19 -4.09 6.40
N LEU A 73 3.93 -4.20 6.82
CA LEU A 73 3.03 -5.20 6.26
C LEU A 73 2.77 -4.93 4.78
N ILE A 74 2.61 -3.66 4.42
CA ILE A 74 2.36 -3.29 3.03
C ILE A 74 3.61 -3.51 2.18
N THR A 75 4.75 -3.02 2.63
CA THR A 75 5.99 -3.20 1.86
C THR A 75 6.41 -4.65 1.77
N GLY A 76 6.17 -5.43 2.83
CA GLY A 76 6.48 -6.85 2.83
C GLY A 76 5.59 -7.66 1.91
N SER A 77 4.35 -7.19 1.66
CA SER A 77 3.38 -7.94 0.87
C SER A 77 3.79 -8.16 -0.58
N VAL A 78 4.64 -7.31 -1.13
CA VAL A 78 5.11 -7.44 -2.51
C VAL A 78 6.57 -7.86 -2.60
N ASP A 79 7.17 -8.22 -1.46
CA ASP A 79 8.55 -8.70 -1.43
C ASP A 79 8.60 -10.08 -2.10
N PRO A 80 9.38 -10.24 -3.19
CA PRO A 80 9.46 -11.54 -3.87
C PRO A 80 9.93 -12.65 -2.96
N TYR A 81 10.77 -12.35 -1.98
CA TYR A 81 11.33 -13.34 -1.08
C TYR A 81 10.33 -13.86 -0.05
N GLU A 82 9.15 -13.25 0.04
CA GLU A 82 8.06 -13.75 0.88
C GLU A 82 7.23 -14.82 0.18
N THR A 83 7.53 -15.13 -1.09
CA THR A 83 6.86 -16.20 -1.83
C THR A 83 7.91 -17.19 -2.35
N ASP A 84 7.52 -18.46 -2.45
CA ASP A 84 8.42 -19.48 -3.00
C ASP A 84 8.77 -19.20 -4.47
N GLN A 85 7.77 -18.83 -5.26
CA GLN A 85 7.97 -18.52 -6.67
C GLN A 85 8.90 -17.32 -6.85
N GLY A 86 8.68 -16.27 -6.09
CA GLY A 86 9.50 -15.08 -6.20
C GLY A 86 10.94 -15.35 -5.76
N ARG A 87 11.13 -16.14 -4.70
CA ARG A 87 12.47 -16.49 -4.24
C ARG A 87 13.25 -17.25 -5.30
N ALA A 88 12.63 -18.23 -5.91
CA ALA A 88 13.29 -19.03 -6.94
C ALA A 88 13.69 -18.18 -8.14
N ARG A 89 12.80 -17.32 -8.60
CA ARG A 89 13.07 -16.53 -9.78
C ARG A 89 14.06 -15.40 -9.51
N ALA A 90 14.02 -14.83 -8.36
CA ALA A 90 14.95 -13.77 -8.00
C ALA A 90 16.38 -14.30 -7.93
N ASP A 91 16.57 -15.48 -7.38
CA ASP A 91 17.89 -16.09 -7.28
C ASP A 91 18.48 -16.37 -8.66
N GLU A 92 17.66 -16.77 -9.61
CA GLU A 92 18.12 -17.08 -10.96
C GLU A 92 18.48 -15.85 -11.79
N ALA A 93 17.67 -14.79 -11.69
CA ALA A 93 17.74 -13.70 -12.66
C ALA A 93 18.50 -12.48 -12.17
N LEU A 94 18.15 -11.98 -11.00
CA LEU A 94 18.58 -10.65 -10.58
C LEU A 94 20.07 -10.54 -10.26
N PRO A 95 20.70 -11.48 -9.55
CA PRO A 95 22.11 -11.33 -9.19
C PRO A 95 23.01 -11.17 -10.38
N ARG A 96 22.75 -11.92 -11.45
CA ARG A 96 23.60 -11.83 -12.64
C ARG A 96 23.49 -10.48 -13.31
N ARG A 97 22.28 -9.94 -13.43
CA ARG A 97 22.10 -8.64 -14.06
C ARG A 97 22.72 -7.50 -13.25
N VAL A 98 22.56 -7.55 -11.96
CA VAL A 98 23.13 -6.53 -11.09
C VAL A 98 24.65 -6.54 -11.16
N ARG A 99 25.28 -7.72 -11.13
CA ARG A 99 26.72 -7.82 -11.20
C ARG A 99 27.29 -7.29 -12.52
N ARG A 100 26.63 -7.60 -13.65
CA ARG A 100 27.10 -7.10 -14.94
C ARG A 100 27.05 -5.60 -15.02
N LYS A 101 26.01 -4.97 -14.46
CA LYS A 101 25.91 -3.52 -14.46
C LYS A 101 26.95 -2.87 -13.57
N ALA A 102 27.32 -3.52 -12.51
CA ALA A 102 28.29 -2.99 -11.57
C ALA A 102 29.72 -3.09 -12.10
N THR A 103 29.95 -3.97 -13.06
CA THR A 103 31.28 -4.16 -13.63
C THR A 103 31.55 -3.10 -14.71
N PRO A 104 32.56 -2.25 -14.56
CA PRO A 104 32.88 -1.25 -15.57
C PRO A 104 33.34 -1.83 -16.89
#